data_41e168c80d6db89aee01dd37de628d41
#
_entry.id   41e168c80d6db89aee01dd37de628d41
#
_cell.length_a   1.000
_cell.length_b   1.000
_cell.length_c   1.000
_cell.angle_alpha   90.00
_cell.angle_beta   90.00
_cell.angle_gamma   90.00
#
_symmetry.space_group_name_H-M   'P 1'
#
loop_
_entity.id
_entity.type
_entity.pdbx_description
1 polymer ?
#
loop_
_entity_poly.entity_id
_entity_poly.type
_entity_poly.pdbx_seq_one_letter_code
_entity_poly.pdbx_strand_id
1 'polypeptide(L)'
;MRKRFLVLAVLTVYLCMTMTGCFFKAADELYCLPEQSEEYNDLQAAINLVMTQMSASYAAPISGSNQQAVQLADLDGDGNDEAVAFFKTEGERPLKLVVFQKREEDYQQIAMVESDGSNFSSVEYLQLDEKPGMEILVGRQIGDQVPQSLGVYALQEGRMVELMSTTYQEYTTADLNQDGMSDIVVLRYDSEEQNGVVERYCARNGVLERDPEVLMSN
;
A
#
# COMPACT_ATOMS: atom_id res chain seq x y z
N MET A 1 16.00 76.54 -2.15
CA MET A 1 15.60 75.67 -1.03
C MET A 1 14.25 74.97 -1.25
N ARG A 2 13.20 75.62 -1.70
CA ARG A 2 11.85 75.01 -1.90
C ARG A 2 11.83 73.80 -2.85
N LYS A 3 12.58 73.78 -3.95
CA LYS A 3 12.60 72.64 -4.91
C LYS A 3 13.23 71.37 -4.33
N ARG A 4 14.24 71.50 -3.46
CA ARG A 4 14.88 70.33 -2.77
C ARG A 4 13.96 69.71 -1.71
N PHE A 5 13.16 70.54 -1.02
CA PHE A 5 12.17 70.10 -0.06
C PHE A 5 11.02 69.31 -0.71
N LEU A 6 10.59 69.77 -1.89
CA LEU A 6 9.53 69.11 -2.66
C LEU A 6 9.97 67.76 -3.20
N VAL A 7 11.21 67.62 -3.65
CA VAL A 7 11.78 66.33 -4.12
C VAL A 7 11.92 65.35 -2.94
N LEU A 8 12.35 65.86 -1.77
CA LEU A 8 12.49 64.99 -0.60
C LEU A 8 11.11 64.49 -0.12
N ALA A 9 10.08 65.34 -0.13
CA ALA A 9 8.73 64.98 0.26
C ALA A 9 8.11 63.94 -0.70
N VAL A 10 8.37 64.05 -2.03
CA VAL A 10 7.89 63.08 -3.01
C VAL A 10 8.61 61.73 -2.80
N LEU A 11 9.91 61.76 -2.51
CA LEU A 11 10.70 60.56 -2.29
C LEU A 11 10.26 59.80 -1.04
N THR A 12 9.93 60.52 0.04
CA THR A 12 9.41 59.88 1.28
C THR A 12 8.02 59.29 1.08
N VAL A 13 7.11 59.94 0.35
CA VAL A 13 5.80 59.39 0.00
C VAL A 13 5.92 58.14 -0.88
N TYR A 14 6.86 58.13 -1.84
CA TYR A 14 7.13 56.96 -2.65
C TYR A 14 7.70 55.79 -1.84
N LEU A 15 8.62 56.08 -0.93
CA LEU A 15 9.20 55.08 -0.03
C LEU A 15 8.14 54.47 0.93
N CYS A 16 7.18 55.29 1.42
CA CYS A 16 6.07 54.81 2.25
C CYS A 16 5.09 53.93 1.46
N MET A 17 4.87 54.19 0.15
CA MET A 17 3.99 53.38 -0.68
C MET A 17 4.59 52.02 -1.02
N THR A 18 5.93 51.85 -1.00
CA THR A 18 6.58 50.55 -1.27
C THR A 18 6.64 49.65 -0.05
N MET A 19 6.34 50.13 1.15
CA MET A 19 6.34 49.35 2.39
C MET A 19 4.99 48.72 2.77
N THR A 20 3.92 48.93 1.98
CA THR A 20 2.59 48.36 2.26
C THR A 20 2.36 47.05 1.50
N GLY A 21 3.25 46.09 1.67
CA GLY A 21 3.22 44.86 0.90
C GLY A 21 3.35 43.55 1.71
N CYS A 22 2.89 43.50 2.95
CA CYS A 22 2.64 42.22 3.58
C CYS A 22 1.12 42.10 3.86
N PHE A 23 0.39 41.54 2.92
CA PHE A 23 -0.90 40.95 3.23
C PHE A 23 -0.62 39.74 4.15
N PHE A 24 -0.69 39.97 5.47
CA PHE A 24 -0.82 38.86 6.38
C PHE A 24 -2.18 38.21 6.09
N LYS A 25 -2.17 36.96 5.64
CA LYS A 25 -3.40 36.15 5.68
C LYS A 25 -3.95 36.21 7.10
N ALA A 26 -5.23 36.38 7.22
CA ALA A 26 -5.87 36.38 8.53
C ALA A 26 -5.50 35.12 9.28
N ALA A 27 -5.27 35.18 10.58
CA ALA A 27 -4.88 34.02 11.39
C ALA A 27 -5.87 32.84 11.23
N ASP A 28 -7.13 33.14 10.96
CA ASP A 28 -8.18 32.13 10.72
C ASP A 28 -7.94 31.30 9.44
N GLU A 29 -7.31 31.87 8.40
CA GLU A 29 -6.93 31.10 7.20
C GLU A 29 -5.74 30.16 7.43
N LEU A 30 -4.91 30.44 8.44
CA LEU A 30 -3.77 29.59 8.80
C LEU A 30 -4.20 28.39 9.67
N TYR A 31 -5.39 28.41 10.25
CA TYR A 31 -5.96 27.34 11.08
C TYR A 31 -7.07 26.56 10.37
N CYS A 32 -7.43 26.90 9.14
CA CYS A 32 -8.28 26.04 8.34
C CYS A 32 -7.50 24.74 8.05
N LEU A 33 -8.03 23.62 8.53
CA LEU A 33 -7.55 22.31 8.08
C LEU A 33 -7.68 22.27 6.55
N PRO A 34 -6.71 21.69 5.82
CA PRO A 34 -6.87 21.49 4.38
C PRO A 34 -8.21 20.79 4.13
N GLU A 35 -9.02 21.33 3.24
CA GLU A 35 -10.21 20.62 2.78
C GLU A 35 -9.72 19.30 2.16
N GLN A 36 -10.20 18.18 2.70
CA GLN A 36 -9.94 16.87 2.12
C GLN A 36 -10.61 16.83 0.75
N SER A 37 -9.95 16.21 -0.22
CA SER A 37 -10.55 16.05 -1.56
C SER A 37 -11.86 15.27 -1.44
N GLU A 38 -12.83 15.54 -2.30
CA GLU A 38 -14.08 14.78 -2.37
C GLU A 38 -13.79 13.28 -2.49
N GLU A 39 -12.83 12.93 -3.32
CA GLU A 39 -12.37 11.54 -3.52
C GLU A 39 -11.93 10.84 -2.22
N TYR A 40 -11.23 11.54 -1.34
CA TYR A 40 -10.86 10.98 -0.03
C TYR A 40 -12.07 10.73 0.84
N ASN A 41 -13.06 11.63 0.80
CA ASN A 41 -14.29 11.48 1.58
C ASN A 41 -15.13 10.29 1.09
N ASP A 42 -15.19 10.06 -0.21
CA ASP A 42 -15.93 8.96 -0.83
C ASP A 42 -15.28 7.61 -0.48
N LEU A 43 -13.96 7.51 -0.61
CA LEU A 43 -13.22 6.33 -0.16
C LEU A 43 -13.42 6.07 1.34
N GLN A 44 -13.33 7.10 2.17
CA GLN A 44 -13.52 6.96 3.62
C GLN A 44 -14.94 6.51 3.95
N ALA A 45 -15.95 6.98 3.21
CA ALA A 45 -17.35 6.56 3.39
C ALA A 45 -17.52 5.07 3.03
N ALA A 46 -16.95 4.60 1.91
CA ALA A 46 -16.96 3.19 1.51
C ALA A 46 -16.26 2.29 2.53
N ILE A 47 -15.10 2.71 3.03
CA ILE A 47 -14.35 2.00 4.08
C ILE A 47 -15.17 1.90 5.36
N ASN A 48 -15.76 2.99 5.84
CA ASN A 48 -16.56 3.04 7.07
C ASN A 48 -17.80 2.12 6.98
N LEU A 49 -18.40 2.04 5.80
CA LEU A 49 -19.54 1.12 5.56
C LEU A 49 -19.10 -0.33 5.77
N VAL A 50 -17.99 -0.74 5.15
CA VAL A 50 -17.44 -2.10 5.25
C VAL A 50 -17.01 -2.40 6.68
N MET A 51 -16.31 -1.49 7.36
CA MET A 51 -15.92 -1.63 8.76
C MET A 51 -17.13 -1.85 9.69
N THR A 52 -18.20 -1.09 9.46
CA THR A 52 -19.42 -1.21 10.26
C THR A 52 -20.11 -2.54 10.03
N GLN A 53 -20.23 -2.99 8.77
CA GLN A 53 -20.86 -4.26 8.42
C GLN A 53 -20.13 -5.47 9.00
N MET A 54 -18.79 -5.43 9.04
CA MET A 54 -17.97 -6.53 9.54
C MET A 54 -17.61 -6.41 11.03
N SER A 55 -17.98 -5.31 11.70
CA SER A 55 -17.49 -4.96 13.04
C SER A 55 -15.95 -5.00 13.10
N ALA A 56 -15.31 -4.46 12.07
CA ALA A 56 -13.87 -4.52 11.86
C ALA A 56 -13.15 -3.30 12.45
N SER A 57 -11.87 -3.47 12.74
CA SER A 57 -10.93 -2.41 13.05
C SER A 57 -9.78 -2.40 12.03
N TYR A 58 -9.10 -1.27 11.87
CA TYR A 58 -7.90 -1.22 11.04
C TYR A 58 -6.80 -2.13 11.58
N ALA A 59 -6.08 -2.77 10.67
CA ALA A 59 -4.97 -3.68 10.96
C ALA A 59 -3.79 -3.42 10.02
N ALA A 60 -3.08 -2.33 10.25
CA ALA A 60 -1.92 -1.96 9.45
C ALA A 60 -0.82 -3.03 9.55
N PRO A 61 -0.05 -3.28 8.46
CA PRO A 61 1.14 -4.13 8.50
C PRO A 61 2.16 -3.62 9.51
N ILE A 62 2.80 -4.53 10.25
CA ILE A 62 3.70 -4.17 11.35
C ILE A 62 5.14 -3.92 10.93
N SER A 63 5.51 -4.29 9.70
CA SER A 63 6.86 -4.12 9.15
C SER A 63 6.84 -3.86 7.64
N GLY A 64 8.02 -3.64 7.05
CA GLY A 64 8.18 -3.31 5.64
C GLY A 64 7.99 -1.83 5.34
N SER A 65 7.91 -1.47 4.06
CA SER A 65 7.76 -0.08 3.59
C SER A 65 6.30 0.40 3.58
N ASN A 66 5.34 -0.52 3.47
CA ASN A 66 3.91 -0.24 3.34
C ASN A 66 3.19 -0.55 4.66
N GLN A 67 3.25 0.39 5.62
CA GLN A 67 2.71 0.22 6.98
C GLN A 67 1.37 0.96 7.20
N GLN A 68 0.76 1.50 6.17
CA GLN A 68 -0.56 2.14 6.26
C GLN A 68 -1.66 1.07 6.23
N ALA A 69 -2.76 1.32 6.95
CA ALA A 69 -3.93 0.44 6.92
C ALA A 69 -4.75 0.59 5.63
N VAL A 70 -4.55 1.67 4.87
CA VAL A 70 -5.11 1.90 3.53
C VAL A 70 -3.98 2.31 2.63
N GLN A 71 -3.85 1.62 1.50
CA GLN A 71 -2.77 1.78 0.53
C GLN A 71 -3.37 1.89 -0.87
N LEU A 72 -2.66 2.52 -1.80
CA LEU A 72 -3.08 2.67 -3.18
C LEU A 72 -2.10 1.95 -4.10
N ALA A 73 -2.60 1.17 -5.04
CA ALA A 73 -1.81 0.49 -6.05
C ALA A 73 -2.68 0.12 -7.26
N ASP A 74 -2.13 0.22 -8.46
CA ASP A 74 -2.75 -0.22 -9.71
C ASP A 74 -2.68 -1.76 -9.80
N LEU A 75 -3.76 -2.43 -9.40
CA LEU A 75 -3.81 -3.88 -9.31
C LEU A 75 -4.31 -4.56 -10.59
N ASP A 76 -5.05 -3.85 -11.44
CA ASP A 76 -5.57 -4.41 -12.68
C ASP A 76 -4.88 -3.85 -13.94
N GLY A 77 -3.97 -2.89 -13.77
CA GLY A 77 -3.15 -2.33 -14.84
C GLY A 77 -3.89 -1.35 -15.75
N ASP A 78 -4.97 -0.74 -15.27
CA ASP A 78 -5.75 0.24 -16.03
C ASP A 78 -5.19 1.67 -15.91
N GLY A 79 -4.19 1.88 -15.05
CA GLY A 79 -3.55 3.15 -14.78
C GLY A 79 -4.22 3.98 -13.69
N ASN A 80 -5.25 3.44 -13.02
CA ASN A 80 -5.85 4.02 -11.83
C ASN A 80 -5.58 3.12 -10.64
N ASP A 81 -5.28 3.72 -9.49
CA ASP A 81 -4.99 2.93 -8.28
C ASP A 81 -6.28 2.43 -7.63
N GLU A 82 -6.31 1.15 -7.26
CA GLU A 82 -7.24 0.60 -6.30
C GLU A 82 -6.82 0.94 -4.89
N ALA A 83 -7.79 1.13 -3.99
CA ALA A 83 -7.53 1.25 -2.57
C ALA A 83 -7.58 -0.12 -1.91
N VAL A 84 -6.47 -0.52 -1.29
CA VAL A 84 -6.34 -1.76 -0.53
C VAL A 84 -6.38 -1.44 0.95
N ALA A 85 -7.38 -1.95 1.66
CA ALA A 85 -7.56 -1.72 3.08
C ALA A 85 -7.40 -3.00 3.89
N PHE A 86 -6.70 -2.88 5.01
CA PHE A 86 -6.38 -3.98 5.91
C PHE A 86 -7.17 -3.84 7.20
N PHE A 87 -7.94 -4.89 7.53
CA PHE A 87 -8.80 -4.90 8.70
C PHE A 87 -8.60 -6.17 9.53
N LYS A 88 -9.05 -6.08 10.77
CA LYS A 88 -9.16 -7.21 11.68
C LYS A 88 -10.56 -7.29 12.25
N THR A 89 -11.09 -8.51 12.28
CA THR A 89 -12.38 -8.86 12.89
C THR A 89 -12.17 -9.91 13.96
N GLU A 90 -13.23 -10.31 14.65
CA GLU A 90 -13.25 -11.52 15.46
C GLU A 90 -13.52 -12.76 14.58
N GLY A 91 -13.16 -13.95 15.09
CA GLY A 91 -13.46 -15.24 14.45
C GLY A 91 -12.22 -15.99 13.94
N GLU A 92 -12.45 -17.04 13.16
CA GLU A 92 -11.39 -17.96 12.70
C GLU A 92 -10.49 -17.36 11.61
N ARG A 93 -11.03 -16.46 10.78
CA ARG A 93 -10.30 -15.75 9.74
C ARG A 93 -10.35 -14.24 10.02
N PRO A 94 -9.61 -13.77 11.02
CA PRO A 94 -9.76 -12.40 11.48
C PRO A 94 -9.16 -11.36 10.55
N LEU A 95 -8.17 -11.71 9.72
CA LEU A 95 -7.49 -10.76 8.85
C LEU A 95 -8.26 -10.62 7.53
N LYS A 96 -8.59 -9.38 7.18
CA LYS A 96 -9.33 -9.03 5.98
C LYS A 96 -8.52 -8.04 5.15
N LEU A 97 -8.21 -8.41 3.90
CA LEU A 97 -7.72 -7.51 2.88
C LEU A 97 -8.90 -7.19 1.97
N VAL A 98 -9.28 -5.93 1.86
CA VAL A 98 -10.43 -5.47 1.09
C VAL A 98 -9.95 -4.52 -0.01
N VAL A 99 -10.39 -4.75 -1.23
CA VAL A 99 -10.06 -3.92 -2.39
C VAL A 99 -11.26 -3.08 -2.77
N PHE A 100 -11.02 -1.79 -2.91
CA PHE A 100 -11.99 -0.81 -3.37
C PHE A 100 -11.53 -0.22 -4.70
N GLN A 101 -12.44 -0.14 -5.66
CA GLN A 101 -12.21 0.49 -6.95
C GLN A 101 -13.13 1.70 -7.10
N LYS A 102 -12.61 2.78 -7.65
CA LYS A 102 -13.39 3.95 -8.01
C LYS A 102 -14.22 3.64 -9.25
N ARG A 103 -15.54 3.78 -9.15
CA ARG A 103 -16.46 3.64 -10.26
C ARG A 103 -17.32 4.88 -10.38
N GLU A 104 -17.20 5.58 -11.50
CA GLU A 104 -17.81 6.89 -11.71
C GLU A 104 -17.34 7.91 -10.65
N GLU A 105 -18.18 8.21 -9.67
CA GLU A 105 -17.85 9.15 -8.59
C GLU A 105 -17.66 8.47 -7.23
N ASP A 106 -18.01 7.17 -7.09
CA ASP A 106 -18.01 6.45 -5.80
C ASP A 106 -16.98 5.34 -5.76
N TYR A 107 -16.43 5.07 -4.55
CA TYR A 107 -15.64 3.86 -4.29
C TYR A 107 -16.55 2.69 -3.92
N GLN A 108 -16.29 1.55 -4.55
CA GLN A 108 -17.02 0.31 -4.30
C GLN A 108 -16.05 -0.81 -3.91
N GLN A 109 -16.43 -1.58 -2.90
CA GLN A 109 -15.72 -2.82 -2.61
C GLN A 109 -15.92 -3.78 -3.80
N ILE A 110 -14.83 -4.22 -4.41
CA ILE A 110 -14.85 -5.17 -5.54
C ILE A 110 -14.38 -6.56 -5.13
N ALA A 111 -13.48 -6.66 -4.14
CA ALA A 111 -12.91 -7.94 -3.73
C ALA A 111 -12.55 -7.94 -2.25
N MET A 112 -12.43 -9.15 -1.67
CA MET A 112 -11.98 -9.36 -0.31
C MET A 112 -11.26 -10.70 -0.18
N VAL A 113 -10.16 -10.70 0.58
CA VAL A 113 -9.46 -11.90 1.03
C VAL A 113 -9.60 -12.01 2.53
N GLU A 114 -10.02 -13.17 3.00
CA GLU A 114 -10.08 -13.51 4.41
C GLU A 114 -8.97 -14.49 4.76
N SER A 115 -8.26 -14.24 5.84
CA SER A 115 -7.12 -15.04 6.23
C SER A 115 -7.10 -15.29 7.75
N ASP A 116 -6.50 -16.39 8.11
CA ASP A 116 -6.08 -16.69 9.48
C ASP A 116 -4.89 -15.81 9.89
N GLY A 117 -4.54 -15.83 11.15
CA GLY A 117 -3.41 -15.11 11.73
C GLY A 117 -3.79 -14.04 12.72
N SER A 118 -2.78 -13.50 13.38
CA SER A 118 -2.94 -12.47 14.41
C SER A 118 -2.72 -11.06 13.88
N ASN A 119 -1.82 -10.87 12.92
CA ASN A 119 -1.47 -9.59 12.32
C ASN A 119 -0.98 -9.77 10.87
N PHE A 120 -1.10 -8.71 10.08
CA PHE A 120 -0.32 -8.57 8.85
C PHE A 120 1.13 -8.22 9.23
N SER A 121 2.11 -9.03 8.80
CA SER A 121 3.51 -8.75 9.06
C SER A 121 4.10 -7.76 8.07
N SER A 122 3.83 -7.94 6.78
CA SER A 122 4.35 -7.09 5.70
C SER A 122 3.40 -7.10 4.51
N VAL A 123 3.47 -6.05 3.70
CA VAL A 123 2.77 -5.97 2.40
C VAL A 123 3.70 -5.33 1.38
N GLU A 124 3.77 -5.94 0.20
CA GLU A 124 4.50 -5.41 -0.95
C GLU A 124 3.63 -5.51 -2.21
N TYR A 125 3.85 -4.58 -3.14
CA TYR A 125 3.22 -4.58 -4.46
C TYR A 125 4.31 -4.79 -5.50
N LEU A 126 4.18 -5.82 -6.31
CA LEU A 126 5.23 -6.30 -7.20
C LEU A 126 4.66 -6.64 -8.57
N GLN A 127 5.44 -6.41 -9.60
CA GLN A 127 5.20 -6.97 -10.92
C GLN A 127 5.83 -8.36 -10.96
N LEU A 128 5.02 -9.41 -10.85
CA LEU A 128 5.49 -10.80 -10.82
C LEU A 128 5.31 -11.54 -12.15
N ASP A 129 4.41 -11.07 -13.02
CA ASP A 129 4.19 -11.67 -14.33
C ASP A 129 4.07 -10.59 -15.43
N GLU A 130 3.91 -11.00 -16.69
CA GLU A 130 3.81 -10.09 -17.85
C GLU A 130 2.44 -9.40 -17.97
N LYS A 131 1.47 -9.76 -17.13
CA LYS A 131 0.15 -9.13 -17.16
C LYS A 131 0.22 -7.71 -16.58
N PRO A 132 -0.61 -6.80 -17.06
CA PRO A 132 -0.71 -5.48 -16.44
C PRO A 132 -1.26 -5.59 -15.02
N GLY A 133 -0.84 -4.65 -14.16
CA GLY A 133 -1.22 -4.61 -12.75
C GLY A 133 -0.17 -5.21 -11.82
N MET A 134 -0.29 -4.89 -10.54
CA MET A 134 0.64 -5.38 -9.51
C MET A 134 0.01 -6.50 -8.70
N GLU A 135 0.80 -7.52 -8.37
CA GLU A 135 0.41 -8.52 -7.38
C GLU A 135 0.69 -8.01 -5.97
N ILE A 136 -0.15 -8.45 -5.02
CA ILE A 136 0.01 -8.15 -3.60
C ILE A 136 0.68 -9.33 -2.91
N LEU A 137 1.84 -9.10 -2.34
CA LEU A 137 2.56 -10.05 -1.48
C LEU A 137 2.24 -9.71 -0.02
N VAL A 138 1.63 -10.64 0.70
CA VAL A 138 1.12 -10.43 2.06
C VAL A 138 1.76 -11.41 3.03
N GLY A 139 2.59 -10.89 3.93
CA GLY A 139 3.09 -11.64 5.08
C GLY A 139 2.09 -11.59 6.24
N ARG A 140 1.89 -12.71 6.93
CA ARG A 140 0.97 -12.83 8.07
C ARG A 140 1.63 -13.56 9.23
N GLN A 141 1.42 -13.05 10.42
CA GLN A 141 1.84 -13.71 11.66
C GLN A 141 0.75 -14.67 12.10
N ILE A 142 1.05 -15.98 12.10
CA ILE A 142 0.07 -17.02 12.48
C ILE A 142 0.03 -17.20 14.00
N GLY A 143 1.19 -17.13 14.65
CA GLY A 143 1.32 -17.23 16.11
C GLY A 143 2.73 -16.89 16.56
N ASP A 144 2.97 -16.87 17.88
CA ASP A 144 4.22 -16.37 18.45
C ASP A 144 5.43 -17.30 18.21
N GLN A 145 5.20 -18.59 17.95
CA GLN A 145 6.25 -19.60 17.81
C GLN A 145 6.13 -20.44 16.52
N VAL A 146 5.28 -20.05 15.60
CA VAL A 146 5.08 -20.73 14.32
C VAL A 146 5.63 -19.91 13.18
N PRO A 147 6.07 -20.55 12.09
CA PRO A 147 6.47 -19.84 10.88
C PRO A 147 5.38 -18.85 10.44
N GLN A 148 5.81 -17.73 9.91
CA GLN A 148 4.89 -16.79 9.29
C GLN A 148 4.33 -17.37 7.99
N SER A 149 3.16 -16.91 7.57
CA SER A 149 2.56 -17.29 6.28
C SER A 149 2.74 -16.18 5.27
N LEU A 150 3.07 -16.54 4.04
CA LEU A 150 3.21 -15.65 2.89
C LEU A 150 2.18 -16.03 1.84
N GLY A 151 1.33 -15.08 1.44
CA GLY A 151 0.38 -15.23 0.34
C GLY A 151 0.64 -14.21 -0.76
N VAL A 152 0.46 -14.63 -2.00
CA VAL A 152 0.52 -13.76 -3.19
C VAL A 152 -0.85 -13.74 -3.84
N TYR A 153 -1.34 -12.56 -4.13
CA TYR A 153 -2.68 -12.34 -4.68
C TYR A 153 -2.63 -11.42 -5.90
N ALA A 154 -3.40 -11.75 -6.93
CA ALA A 154 -3.65 -10.91 -8.09
C ALA A 154 -5.12 -10.53 -8.18
N LEU A 155 -5.41 -9.32 -8.66
CA LEU A 155 -6.76 -8.89 -9.01
C LEU A 155 -7.05 -9.33 -10.45
N GLN A 156 -7.92 -10.32 -10.62
CA GLN A 156 -8.30 -10.86 -11.93
C GLN A 156 -9.82 -10.78 -12.11
N GLU A 157 -10.28 -10.07 -13.13
CA GLU A 157 -11.71 -9.92 -13.43
C GLU A 157 -12.54 -9.44 -12.21
N GLY A 158 -11.97 -8.51 -11.42
CA GLY A 158 -12.61 -7.97 -10.22
C GLY A 158 -12.67 -8.94 -9.02
N ARG A 159 -11.80 -9.95 -9.00
CA ARG A 159 -11.68 -10.92 -7.90
C ARG A 159 -10.23 -11.09 -7.49
N MET A 160 -9.99 -11.24 -6.19
CA MET A 160 -8.68 -11.63 -5.71
C MET A 160 -8.47 -13.13 -5.90
N VAL A 161 -7.42 -13.49 -6.62
CA VAL A 161 -6.98 -14.87 -6.86
C VAL A 161 -5.68 -15.09 -6.11
N GLU A 162 -5.62 -16.14 -5.28
CA GLU A 162 -4.39 -16.57 -4.62
C GLU A 162 -3.51 -17.30 -5.64
N LEU A 163 -2.34 -16.74 -5.93
CA LEU A 163 -1.36 -17.32 -6.85
C LEU A 163 -0.40 -18.25 -6.11
N MET A 164 -0.09 -17.96 -4.85
CA MET A 164 0.84 -18.72 -4.02
C MET A 164 0.48 -18.58 -2.55
N SER A 165 0.67 -19.65 -1.79
CA SER A 165 0.66 -19.61 -0.33
C SER A 165 1.75 -20.54 0.21
N THR A 166 2.57 -20.04 1.15
CA THR A 166 3.65 -20.82 1.77
C THR A 166 3.92 -20.31 3.19
N THR A 167 4.71 -21.05 3.94
CA THR A 167 5.26 -20.56 5.22
C THR A 167 6.67 -20.02 5.01
N TYR A 168 7.10 -19.08 5.84
CA TYR A 168 8.44 -18.51 5.74
C TYR A 168 9.01 -18.13 7.12
N GLN A 169 10.33 -18.08 7.19
CA GLN A 169 11.07 -17.41 8.26
C GLN A 169 11.53 -16.02 7.80
N GLU A 170 12.05 -15.98 6.58
CA GLU A 170 12.45 -14.76 5.88
C GLU A 170 12.11 -14.89 4.40
N TYR A 171 11.86 -13.79 3.73
CA TYR A 171 11.76 -13.73 2.28
C TYR A 171 12.40 -12.44 1.75
N THR A 172 12.74 -12.46 0.48
CA THR A 172 13.19 -11.28 -0.25
C THR A 172 12.64 -11.34 -1.68
N THR A 173 12.55 -10.18 -2.31
CA THR A 173 12.09 -10.02 -3.69
C THR A 173 13.17 -9.37 -4.52
N ALA A 174 13.46 -9.91 -5.69
CA ALA A 174 14.44 -9.37 -6.64
C ALA A 174 14.23 -9.96 -8.02
N ASP A 175 14.55 -9.24 -9.07
CA ASP A 175 14.66 -9.76 -10.42
C ASP A 175 16.00 -10.52 -10.54
N LEU A 176 15.96 -11.83 -10.38
CA LEU A 176 17.17 -12.69 -10.38
C LEU A 176 17.56 -13.18 -11.77
N ASN A 177 16.62 -13.26 -12.69
CA ASN A 177 16.83 -13.74 -14.05
C ASN A 177 16.95 -12.60 -15.07
N GLN A 178 16.76 -11.34 -14.64
CA GLN A 178 16.84 -10.11 -15.44
C GLN A 178 15.78 -10.06 -16.58
N ASP A 179 14.58 -10.59 -16.30
CA ASP A 179 13.45 -10.53 -17.23
C ASP A 179 12.56 -9.27 -17.00
N GLY A 180 12.88 -8.48 -16.00
CA GLY A 180 12.14 -7.25 -15.64
C GLY A 180 11.01 -7.50 -14.65
N MET A 181 10.78 -8.74 -14.22
CA MET A 181 9.80 -9.12 -13.22
C MET A 181 10.48 -9.51 -11.91
N SER A 182 9.77 -9.39 -10.80
CA SER A 182 10.32 -9.78 -9.50
C SER A 182 10.14 -11.27 -9.26
N ASP A 183 11.21 -11.91 -8.79
CA ASP A 183 11.15 -13.25 -8.20
C ASP A 183 10.96 -13.15 -6.69
N ILE A 184 10.38 -14.17 -6.07
CA ILE A 184 10.25 -14.28 -4.62
C ILE A 184 11.18 -15.40 -4.13
N VAL A 185 12.09 -15.06 -3.22
CA VAL A 185 12.97 -16.03 -2.56
C VAL A 185 12.52 -16.20 -1.12
N VAL A 186 12.19 -17.42 -0.74
CA VAL A 186 11.64 -17.76 0.58
C VAL A 186 12.61 -18.66 1.31
N LEU A 187 13.01 -18.28 2.51
CA LEU A 187 13.67 -19.15 3.46
C LEU A 187 12.61 -19.74 4.38
N ARG A 188 12.46 -21.05 4.42
CA ARG A 188 11.60 -21.77 5.35
C ARG A 188 12.33 -22.87 6.08
N TYR A 189 11.84 -23.27 7.22
CA TYR A 189 12.32 -24.46 7.93
C TYR A 189 11.54 -25.71 7.48
N ASP A 190 12.26 -26.73 7.06
CA ASP A 190 11.69 -28.02 6.77
C ASP A 190 11.78 -28.91 8.03
N SER A 191 10.64 -29.24 8.60
CA SER A 191 10.57 -30.02 9.82
C SER A 191 10.89 -31.51 9.60
N GLU A 192 10.74 -32.02 8.39
CA GLU A 192 11.07 -33.42 8.04
C GLU A 192 12.58 -33.61 7.87
N GLU A 193 13.22 -32.68 7.18
CA GLU A 193 14.67 -32.70 6.95
C GLU A 193 15.45 -32.00 8.08
N GLN A 194 14.78 -31.31 8.99
CA GLN A 194 15.38 -30.52 10.08
C GLN A 194 16.43 -29.51 9.61
N ASN A 195 16.22 -28.91 8.45
CA ASN A 195 17.11 -27.91 7.85
C ASN A 195 16.35 -26.70 7.32
N GLY A 196 17.10 -25.64 6.98
CA GLY A 196 16.59 -24.48 6.24
C GLY A 196 16.57 -24.79 4.75
N VAL A 197 15.44 -24.52 4.11
CA VAL A 197 15.24 -24.68 2.67
C VAL A 197 15.04 -23.31 2.06
N VAL A 198 15.77 -23.01 0.98
CA VAL A 198 15.56 -21.80 0.18
C VAL A 198 14.82 -22.20 -1.09
N GLU A 199 13.71 -21.55 -1.33
CA GLU A 199 12.86 -21.74 -2.50
C GLU A 199 12.75 -20.44 -3.27
N ARG A 200 12.84 -20.52 -4.59
CA ARG A 200 12.54 -19.40 -5.50
C ARG A 200 11.21 -19.65 -6.18
N TYR A 201 10.41 -18.61 -6.27
CA TYR A 201 9.18 -18.57 -7.05
C TYR A 201 9.32 -17.52 -8.14
N CYS A 202 9.03 -17.88 -9.36
CA CYS A 202 9.06 -17.00 -10.53
C CYS A 202 7.87 -17.29 -11.44
N ALA A 203 7.45 -16.30 -12.22
CA ALA A 203 6.40 -16.51 -13.20
C ALA A 203 6.93 -17.29 -14.42
N ARG A 204 6.18 -18.31 -14.83
CA ARG A 204 6.39 -19.04 -16.09
C ARG A 204 5.06 -19.17 -16.81
N ASN A 205 4.97 -18.63 -18.01
CA ASN A 205 3.72 -18.62 -18.79
C ASN A 205 2.52 -17.99 -18.03
N GLY A 206 2.77 -16.95 -17.23
CA GLY A 206 1.75 -16.27 -16.45
C GLY A 206 1.25 -17.03 -15.21
N VAL A 207 1.99 -18.03 -14.76
CA VAL A 207 1.74 -18.79 -13.53
C VAL A 207 2.97 -18.68 -12.63
N LEU A 208 2.74 -18.38 -11.35
CA LEU A 208 3.80 -18.35 -10.35
C LEU A 208 4.15 -19.79 -9.94
N GLU A 209 5.35 -20.22 -10.27
CA GLU A 209 5.81 -21.59 -10.02
C GLU A 209 7.07 -21.60 -9.15
N ARG A 210 7.22 -22.64 -8.35
CA ARG A 210 8.45 -22.90 -7.62
C ARG A 210 9.52 -23.38 -8.58
N ASP A 211 10.67 -22.70 -8.59
CA ASP A 211 11.82 -23.11 -9.39
C ASP A 211 12.55 -24.31 -8.74
N PRO A 212 12.61 -25.46 -9.38
CA PRO A 212 13.28 -26.63 -8.82
C PRO A 212 14.81 -26.51 -8.77
N GLU A 213 15.41 -25.52 -9.41
CA GLU A 213 16.87 -25.40 -9.52
C GLU A 213 17.55 -24.74 -8.31
N VAL A 214 16.79 -24.21 -7.34
CA VAL A 214 17.37 -23.57 -6.14
C VAL A 214 17.35 -24.53 -4.95
N LEU A 215 17.92 -25.70 -5.12
CA LEU A 215 18.35 -26.52 -3.99
C LEU A 215 19.77 -26.11 -3.64
N MET A 216 19.97 -25.53 -2.46
CA MET A 216 21.33 -25.29 -1.97
C MET A 216 22.05 -26.60 -1.85
N SER A 217 22.99 -26.87 -2.77
CA SER A 217 23.97 -27.90 -2.56
C SER A 217 24.87 -27.50 -1.38
N ASN A 218 24.91 -28.31 -0.35
CA ASN A 218 25.89 -28.22 0.73
C ASN A 218 27.33 -28.19 0.22
#